data_48c5ffc867554a4b7dfe8d4e3b421fd8
#
_entry.id   48c5ffc867554a4b7dfe8d4e3b421fd8
#
_cell.length_a   1.000
_cell.length_b   1.000
_cell.length_c   1.000
_cell.angle_alpha   90.00
_cell.angle_beta   90.00
_cell.angle_gamma   90.00
#
_symmetry.space_group_name_H-M   'P 1'
#
loop_
_entity.id
_entity.type
_entity.pdbx_description
1 polymer ?
#
loop_
_entity_poly.entity_id
_entity_poly.type
_entity_poly.pdbx_seq_one_letter_code
_entity_poly.pdbx_strand_id
1 'polypeptide(L)'
;ESHWPECFPVENLEAIKKSIGERDFNSLYQGQPAGDAGAIFKEHWLETYPKQEKYSYIYATIDTAYKATSMNDFTAVCVWGLAKDKSLKLLHVVMERMEFPDLQKLIPKVVKQWKIRCVYIEGRASGVPLIQTLRSTLDIQIKEIVPSKDKVLRANSVAPLVEEGSVSIYENIPNLQDRINELTSFPFIKNDDFVDAFVYGITVYRDELMGGRGTSSGGIRTSLPRLSYDSSASRKSAGLGSLLNDRRNTRNAGGVRYL
;
A
#
# COMPACT_ATOMS: atom_id res chain seq x y z
N GLU A 1 5.21 -2.94 35.21
CA GLU A 1 6.21 -3.90 35.75
C GLU A 1 5.95 -5.28 35.15
N SER A 2 7.00 -6.03 34.81
CA SER A 2 6.87 -7.42 34.37
C SER A 2 6.74 -8.32 35.59
N HIS A 3 5.73 -9.19 35.61
CA HIS A 3 5.59 -10.22 36.65
C HIS A 3 6.57 -11.40 36.52
N TRP A 4 7.25 -11.49 35.36
CA TRP A 4 8.25 -12.51 35.06
C TRP A 4 9.41 -11.94 34.24
N PRO A 5 10.26 -11.09 34.90
CA PRO A 5 11.29 -10.33 34.17
C PRO A 5 12.34 -11.18 33.44
N GLU A 6 12.59 -12.40 33.92
CA GLU A 6 13.56 -13.34 33.35
C GLU A 6 13.11 -13.85 31.96
N CYS A 7 11.81 -14.03 31.77
CA CYS A 7 11.24 -14.49 30.49
C CYS A 7 10.67 -13.35 29.64
N PHE A 8 10.13 -12.32 30.31
CA PHE A 8 9.50 -11.17 29.67
C PHE A 8 10.09 -9.87 30.24
N PRO A 9 11.32 -9.50 29.88
CA PRO A 9 11.88 -8.21 30.26
C PRO A 9 11.03 -7.06 29.68
N VAL A 10 11.06 -5.91 30.34
CA VAL A 10 10.20 -4.76 30.01
C VAL A 10 10.40 -4.33 28.55
N GLU A 11 11.65 -4.35 28.06
CA GLU A 11 12.00 -4.01 26.69
C GLU A 11 11.30 -4.91 25.66
N ASN A 12 11.19 -6.21 25.96
CA ASN A 12 10.49 -7.14 25.09
C ASN A 12 8.98 -6.90 25.10
N LEU A 13 8.41 -6.55 26.27
CA LEU A 13 6.99 -6.21 26.40
C LEU A 13 6.66 -4.91 25.63
N GLU A 14 7.54 -3.92 25.67
CA GLU A 14 7.39 -2.70 24.89
C GLU A 14 7.50 -2.95 23.38
N ALA A 15 8.40 -3.82 22.95
CA ALA A 15 8.52 -4.23 21.56
C ALA A 15 7.28 -4.99 21.07
N ILE A 16 6.73 -5.88 21.91
CA ILE A 16 5.47 -6.57 21.65
C ILE A 16 4.32 -5.57 21.57
N LYS A 17 4.22 -4.63 22.53
CA LYS A 17 3.18 -3.59 22.52
C LYS A 17 3.21 -2.78 21.24
N LYS A 18 4.39 -2.36 20.76
CA LYS A 18 4.54 -1.66 19.48
C LYS A 18 4.11 -2.51 18.28
N SER A 19 4.36 -3.83 18.34
CA SER A 19 4.04 -4.73 17.22
C SER A 19 2.57 -5.05 17.10
N ILE A 20 1.85 -5.21 18.22
CA ILE A 20 0.43 -5.65 18.25
C ILE A 20 -0.54 -4.51 18.58
N GLY A 21 -0.02 -3.35 19.02
CA GLY A 21 -0.81 -2.20 19.46
C GLY A 21 -1.30 -2.29 20.90
N GLU A 22 -1.69 -1.14 21.45
CA GLU A 22 -2.11 -1.04 22.86
C GLU A 22 -3.34 -1.89 23.18
N ARG A 23 -4.31 -1.95 22.26
CA ARG A 23 -5.56 -2.70 22.44
C ARG A 23 -5.30 -4.19 22.65
N ASP A 24 -4.57 -4.81 21.73
CA ASP A 24 -4.29 -6.24 21.78
C ASP A 24 -3.31 -6.56 22.92
N PHE A 25 -2.37 -5.66 23.20
CA PHE A 25 -1.47 -5.78 24.34
C PHE A 25 -2.23 -5.77 25.67
N ASN A 26 -3.15 -4.82 25.86
CA ASN A 26 -3.97 -4.75 27.08
C ASN A 26 -4.86 -5.98 27.24
N SER A 27 -5.42 -6.49 26.15
CA SER A 27 -6.24 -7.70 26.16
C SER A 27 -5.44 -8.95 26.52
N LEU A 28 -4.29 -9.17 25.87
CA LEU A 28 -3.52 -10.40 25.96
C LEU A 28 -2.55 -10.42 27.14
N TYR A 29 -1.97 -9.29 27.50
CA TYR A 29 -0.90 -9.21 28.52
C TYR A 29 -1.32 -8.52 29.81
N GLN A 30 -2.38 -7.70 29.80
CA GLN A 30 -2.88 -7.02 31.01
C GLN A 30 -4.21 -7.60 31.50
N GLY A 31 -4.80 -8.56 30.80
CA GLY A 31 -6.10 -9.12 31.15
C GLY A 31 -7.24 -8.10 31.11
N GLN A 32 -7.06 -7.02 30.35
CA GLN A 32 -8.04 -5.96 30.17
C GLN A 32 -8.55 -5.99 28.72
N PRO A 33 -9.49 -6.90 28.41
CA PRO A 33 -10.07 -6.91 27.07
C PRO A 33 -10.83 -5.59 26.86
N ALA A 34 -10.33 -4.75 25.93
CA ALA A 34 -11.11 -3.65 25.43
C ALA A 34 -12.33 -4.27 24.74
N GLY A 35 -13.53 -3.99 25.24
CA GLY A 35 -14.75 -4.40 24.56
C GLY A 35 -14.72 -3.91 23.12
N ASP A 36 -15.39 -4.63 22.20
CA ASP A 36 -15.50 -4.25 20.78
C ASP A 36 -16.22 -2.90 20.54
N ALA A 37 -16.54 -2.16 21.60
CA ALA A 37 -17.38 -0.99 21.62
C ALA A 37 -16.65 0.36 21.38
N GLY A 38 -15.37 0.37 20.95
CA GLY A 38 -14.63 1.60 20.69
C GLY A 38 -14.24 1.78 19.22
N ALA A 39 -14.03 3.04 18.81
CA ALA A 39 -13.44 3.36 17.53
C ALA A 39 -12.06 2.71 17.40
N ILE A 40 -11.74 2.19 16.19
CA ILE A 40 -10.47 1.49 15.94
C ILE A 40 -9.32 2.48 15.86
N PHE A 41 -9.52 3.60 15.18
CA PHE A 41 -8.54 4.68 15.07
C PHE A 41 -8.89 5.79 16.07
N LYS A 42 -7.88 6.25 16.81
CA LYS A 42 -8.06 7.38 17.75
C LYS A 42 -7.56 8.66 17.10
N GLU A 43 -8.23 9.80 17.36
CA GLU A 43 -7.90 11.07 16.72
C GLU A 43 -6.44 11.48 16.97
N HIS A 44 -5.94 11.29 18.18
CA HIS A 44 -4.55 11.64 18.53
C HIS A 44 -3.48 10.75 17.89
N TRP A 45 -3.85 9.67 17.19
CA TRP A 45 -2.94 8.86 16.38
C TRP A 45 -2.79 9.39 14.96
N LEU A 46 -3.77 10.20 14.50
CA LEU A 46 -3.83 10.71 13.13
C LEU A 46 -3.00 11.98 13.00
N GLU A 47 -1.67 11.80 12.96
CA GLU A 47 -0.75 12.91 12.79
C GLU A 47 -0.92 13.58 11.42
N THR A 48 -0.89 14.93 11.42
CA THR A 48 -0.89 15.71 10.18
C THR A 48 0.46 16.34 9.91
N TYR A 49 0.74 16.66 8.64
CA TYR A 49 1.95 17.35 8.23
C TYR A 49 1.66 18.45 7.20
N PRO A 50 2.35 19.63 7.32
CA PRO A 50 1.96 20.84 6.57
C PRO A 50 2.55 20.92 5.17
N LYS A 51 3.64 20.21 4.88
CA LYS A 51 4.40 20.39 3.64
C LYS A 51 4.73 19.08 2.98
N GLN A 52 4.37 18.96 1.71
CA GLN A 52 4.80 17.82 0.90
C GLN A 52 6.30 17.82 0.65
N GLU A 53 6.86 16.64 0.60
CA GLU A 53 8.27 16.36 0.36
C GLU A 53 8.49 15.48 -0.89
N LYS A 54 9.72 15.05 -1.12
CA LYS A 54 10.01 14.08 -2.19
C LYS A 54 9.82 12.66 -1.66
N TYR A 55 8.97 11.91 -2.35
CA TYR A 55 8.67 10.52 -2.01
C TYR A 55 9.49 9.57 -2.88
N SER A 56 9.95 8.47 -2.30
CA SER A 56 10.71 7.42 -2.99
C SER A 56 9.80 6.56 -3.88
N TYR A 57 8.55 6.39 -3.45
CA TYR A 57 7.53 5.63 -4.16
C TYR A 57 6.15 6.25 -3.94
N ILE A 58 5.36 6.36 -5.01
CA ILE A 58 3.97 6.85 -4.93
C ILE A 58 3.06 5.80 -5.54
N TYR A 59 1.99 5.48 -4.83
CA TYR A 59 0.96 4.55 -5.26
C TYR A 59 -0.44 5.06 -4.86
N ALA A 60 -1.46 4.42 -5.41
CA ALA A 60 -2.84 4.72 -5.02
C ALA A 60 -3.59 3.45 -4.64
N THR A 61 -4.54 3.58 -3.73
CA THR A 61 -5.53 2.57 -3.40
C THR A 61 -6.91 3.07 -3.73
N ILE A 62 -7.73 2.22 -4.31
CA ILE A 62 -9.07 2.56 -4.78
C ILE A 62 -10.05 1.54 -4.22
N ASP A 63 -11.03 2.05 -3.49
CA ASP A 63 -12.27 1.33 -3.20
C ASP A 63 -13.35 1.82 -4.15
N THR A 64 -13.87 0.90 -4.96
CA THR A 64 -14.89 1.22 -5.96
C THR A 64 -16.25 0.75 -5.47
N ALA A 65 -17.11 1.68 -5.13
CA ALA A 65 -18.48 1.38 -4.72
C ALA A 65 -19.47 1.28 -5.89
N TYR A 66 -18.99 1.07 -7.12
CA TYR A 66 -19.86 0.96 -8.29
C TYR A 66 -20.69 -0.32 -8.23
N LYS A 67 -21.95 -0.17 -7.85
CA LYS A 67 -23.03 -1.15 -8.12
C LYS A 67 -23.91 -0.57 -9.19
N ALA A 68 -24.13 -1.30 -10.27
CA ALA A 68 -25.01 -0.91 -11.37
C ALA A 68 -26.46 -0.53 -10.94
N THR A 69 -26.80 -0.75 -9.68
CA THR A 69 -28.13 -0.57 -9.10
C THR A 69 -28.24 0.46 -7.98
N SER A 70 -27.13 1.03 -7.48
CA SER A 70 -27.19 2.05 -6.43
C SER A 70 -26.36 3.28 -6.80
N MET A 71 -27.04 4.41 -7.08
CA MET A 71 -26.43 5.72 -7.29
C MET A 71 -25.86 6.35 -6.00
N ASN A 72 -25.77 5.60 -4.91
CA ASN A 72 -25.53 6.15 -3.56
C ASN A 72 -24.14 5.88 -2.98
N ASP A 73 -23.31 5.06 -3.61
CA ASP A 73 -22.04 4.67 -3.04
C ASP A 73 -20.90 5.57 -3.55
N PHE A 74 -19.95 5.93 -2.69
CA PHE A 74 -18.81 6.76 -3.06
C PHE A 74 -17.66 5.87 -3.58
N THR A 75 -16.91 6.39 -4.55
CA THR A 75 -15.60 5.86 -4.86
C THR A 75 -14.55 6.64 -4.08
N ALA A 76 -13.72 5.92 -3.35
CA ALA A 76 -12.60 6.49 -2.61
C ALA A 76 -11.27 6.19 -3.31
N VAL A 77 -10.48 7.22 -3.57
CA VAL A 77 -9.12 7.11 -4.11
C VAL A 77 -8.16 7.75 -3.12
N CYS A 78 -7.26 6.96 -2.55
CA CYS A 78 -6.20 7.45 -1.65
C CYS A 78 -4.86 7.40 -2.37
N VAL A 79 -4.14 8.53 -2.43
CA VAL A 79 -2.79 8.63 -2.98
C VAL A 79 -1.78 8.63 -1.84
N TRP A 80 -0.82 7.74 -1.91
CA TRP A 80 0.15 7.47 -0.88
C TRP A 80 1.58 7.73 -1.35
N GLY A 81 2.41 8.27 -0.46
CA GLY A 81 3.84 8.48 -0.69
C GLY A 81 4.69 7.82 0.37
N LEU A 82 5.70 7.07 -0.04
CA LEU A 82 6.72 6.55 0.85
C LEU A 82 7.82 7.60 1.00
N ALA A 83 7.98 8.15 2.20
CA ALA A 83 8.99 9.13 2.53
C ALA A 83 10.39 8.48 2.62
N LYS A 84 11.44 9.30 2.73
CA LYS A 84 12.83 8.82 2.81
C LYS A 84 13.13 8.06 4.09
N ASP A 85 12.50 8.48 5.19
CA ASP A 85 12.58 7.84 6.50
C ASP A 85 11.74 6.55 6.58
N LYS A 86 11.13 6.16 5.46
CA LYS A 86 10.21 5.03 5.30
C LYS A 86 8.83 5.21 5.94
N SER A 87 8.50 6.38 6.46
CA SER A 87 7.12 6.66 6.90
C SER A 87 6.17 6.75 5.69
N LEU A 88 4.91 6.42 5.92
CA LEU A 88 3.84 6.48 4.93
C LEU A 88 3.08 7.79 5.05
N LYS A 89 2.88 8.48 3.94
CA LYS A 89 2.19 9.75 3.88
C LYS A 89 0.94 9.65 2.99
N LEU A 90 -0.23 9.99 3.51
CA LEU A 90 -1.43 10.19 2.70
C LEU A 90 -1.35 11.58 2.04
N LEU A 91 -1.22 11.62 0.72
CA LEU A 91 -0.93 12.84 -0.06
C LEU A 91 -2.19 13.52 -0.57
N HIS A 92 -3.19 12.73 -0.95
CA HIS A 92 -4.41 13.19 -1.58
C HIS A 92 -5.53 12.17 -1.45
N VAL A 93 -6.76 12.67 -1.37
CA VAL A 93 -7.96 11.86 -1.34
C VAL A 93 -8.96 12.43 -2.34
N VAL A 94 -9.51 11.55 -3.18
CA VAL A 94 -10.73 11.84 -3.94
C VAL A 94 -11.84 10.98 -3.36
N MET A 95 -12.96 11.61 -3.03
CA MET A 95 -14.13 10.94 -2.50
C MET A 95 -15.36 11.52 -3.19
N GLU A 96 -15.81 10.83 -4.21
CA GLU A 96 -16.91 11.31 -5.06
C GLU A 96 -17.80 10.14 -5.48
N ARG A 97 -19.09 10.49 -5.74
CA ARG A 97 -20.00 9.57 -6.42
C ARG A 97 -19.75 9.67 -7.90
N MET A 98 -19.29 8.61 -8.50
CA MET A 98 -18.93 8.59 -9.92
C MET A 98 -19.49 7.38 -10.61
N GLU A 99 -19.88 7.59 -11.87
CA GLU A 99 -20.14 6.50 -12.79
C GLU A 99 -18.82 5.96 -13.38
N PHE A 100 -18.86 4.73 -13.87
CA PHE A 100 -17.71 4.05 -14.43
C PHE A 100 -16.96 4.86 -15.52
N PRO A 101 -17.64 5.54 -16.48
CA PRO A 101 -16.95 6.36 -17.49
C PRO A 101 -16.16 7.54 -16.91
N ASP A 102 -16.64 8.12 -15.81
CA ASP A 102 -15.95 9.26 -15.18
C ASP A 102 -14.77 8.80 -14.35
N LEU A 103 -14.89 7.64 -13.70
CA LEU A 103 -13.80 6.99 -13.00
C LEU A 103 -12.67 6.61 -13.97
N GLN A 104 -12.99 6.11 -15.17
CA GLN A 104 -12.03 5.83 -16.24
C GLN A 104 -11.26 7.08 -16.69
N LYS A 105 -11.87 8.26 -16.65
CA LYS A 105 -11.24 9.55 -17.00
C LYS A 105 -10.43 10.13 -15.83
N LEU A 106 -10.91 9.93 -14.60
CA LEU A 106 -10.29 10.48 -13.39
C LEU A 106 -8.96 9.80 -13.08
N ILE A 107 -8.93 8.46 -13.05
CA ILE A 107 -7.75 7.72 -12.60
C ILE A 107 -6.49 8.07 -13.42
N PRO A 108 -6.51 8.13 -14.78
CA PRO A 108 -5.36 8.56 -15.55
C PRO A 108 -4.88 9.98 -15.21
N LYS A 109 -5.79 10.90 -14.88
CA LYS A 109 -5.43 12.28 -14.48
C LYS A 109 -4.69 12.27 -13.13
N VAL A 110 -5.22 11.54 -12.14
CA VAL A 110 -4.60 11.39 -10.81
C VAL A 110 -3.24 10.71 -10.93
N VAL A 111 -3.14 9.65 -11.73
CA VAL A 111 -1.88 8.94 -12.00
C VAL A 111 -0.82 9.88 -12.56
N LYS A 112 -1.17 10.69 -13.57
CA LYS A 112 -0.26 11.65 -14.19
C LYS A 112 0.14 12.77 -13.23
N GLN A 113 -0.83 13.34 -12.51
CA GLN A 113 -0.62 14.43 -11.56
C GLN A 113 0.35 14.05 -10.44
N TRP A 114 0.16 12.89 -9.86
CA TRP A 114 0.93 12.41 -8.72
C TRP A 114 2.12 11.52 -9.10
N LYS A 115 2.32 11.23 -10.39
CA LYS A 115 3.36 10.32 -10.89
C LYS A 115 3.29 8.95 -10.21
N ILE A 116 2.08 8.42 -10.10
CA ILE A 116 1.79 7.14 -9.46
C ILE A 116 2.43 6.00 -10.24
N ARG A 117 3.09 5.08 -9.55
CA ARG A 117 3.76 3.91 -10.15
C ARG A 117 2.92 2.65 -10.12
N CYS A 118 2.02 2.55 -9.15
CA CYS A 118 1.15 1.40 -9.00
C CYS A 118 -0.22 1.84 -8.48
N VAL A 119 -1.27 1.27 -9.02
CA VAL A 119 -2.64 1.45 -8.51
C VAL A 119 -3.15 0.11 -8.02
N TYR A 120 -3.67 0.10 -6.81
CA TYR A 120 -4.27 -1.05 -6.16
C TYR A 120 -5.79 -0.85 -6.10
N ILE A 121 -6.55 -1.80 -6.62
CA ILE A 121 -8.01 -1.69 -6.76
C ILE A 121 -8.65 -2.91 -6.12
N GLU A 122 -9.69 -2.73 -5.31
CA GLU A 122 -10.45 -3.85 -4.78
C GLU A 122 -11.11 -4.65 -5.93
N GLY A 123 -10.80 -5.95 -5.98
CA GLY A 123 -11.23 -6.88 -7.04
C GLY A 123 -12.62 -7.44 -6.86
N ARG A 124 -13.55 -6.68 -6.26
CA ARG A 124 -14.95 -7.08 -6.19
C ARG A 124 -15.74 -6.48 -7.35
N ALA A 125 -16.82 -7.15 -7.74
CA ALA A 125 -17.81 -6.79 -8.78
C ALA A 125 -17.48 -5.60 -9.70
N SER A 126 -17.35 -4.40 -9.14
CA SER A 126 -17.10 -3.13 -9.83
C SER A 126 -15.62 -2.88 -10.18
N GLY A 127 -14.69 -3.45 -9.40
CA GLY A 127 -13.24 -3.23 -9.61
C GLY A 127 -12.69 -4.00 -10.79
N VAL A 128 -13.20 -5.19 -11.10
CA VAL A 128 -12.68 -6.04 -12.17
C VAL A 128 -12.72 -5.37 -13.55
N PRO A 129 -13.84 -4.79 -14.02
CA PRO A 129 -13.87 -4.06 -15.28
C PRO A 129 -12.91 -2.85 -15.30
N LEU A 130 -12.80 -2.13 -14.18
CA LEU A 130 -11.89 -1.00 -14.05
C LEU A 130 -10.43 -1.44 -14.19
N ILE A 131 -10.04 -2.52 -13.51
CA ILE A 131 -8.69 -3.11 -13.60
C ILE A 131 -8.37 -3.46 -15.04
N GLN A 132 -9.27 -4.13 -15.76
CA GLN A 132 -9.06 -4.51 -17.17
C GLN A 132 -8.86 -3.29 -18.06
N THR A 133 -9.71 -2.27 -17.92
CA THR A 133 -9.61 -1.04 -18.70
C THR A 133 -8.33 -0.28 -18.40
N LEU A 134 -7.98 -0.10 -17.13
CA LEU A 134 -6.79 0.64 -16.76
C LEU A 134 -5.50 -0.08 -17.19
N ARG A 135 -5.46 -1.40 -17.16
CA ARG A 135 -4.31 -2.18 -17.69
C ARG A 135 -4.09 -2.00 -19.18
N SER A 136 -5.15 -1.72 -19.95
CA SER A 136 -5.04 -1.46 -21.38
C SER A 136 -4.71 -0.01 -21.74
N THR A 137 -4.92 0.93 -20.82
CA THR A 137 -4.81 2.38 -21.08
C THR A 137 -3.63 3.05 -20.38
N LEU A 138 -3.10 2.45 -19.31
CA LEU A 138 -2.02 3.03 -18.52
C LEU A 138 -0.77 2.14 -18.54
N ASP A 139 0.38 2.77 -18.76
CA ASP A 139 1.70 2.11 -18.68
C ASP A 139 2.25 2.15 -17.24
N ILE A 140 1.46 1.64 -16.31
CA ILE A 140 1.82 1.48 -14.89
C ILE A 140 1.29 0.14 -14.36
N GLN A 141 1.77 -0.26 -13.19
CA GLN A 141 1.24 -1.48 -12.56
C GLN A 141 -0.17 -1.26 -12.03
N ILE A 142 -1.09 -2.13 -12.42
CA ILE A 142 -2.46 -2.20 -11.87
C ILE A 142 -2.61 -3.55 -11.16
N LYS A 143 -2.74 -3.51 -9.84
CA LYS A 143 -2.86 -4.68 -8.98
C LYS A 143 -4.25 -4.78 -8.38
N GLU A 144 -4.72 -6.00 -8.29
CA GLU A 144 -5.98 -6.33 -7.65
C GLU A 144 -5.74 -6.60 -6.15
N ILE A 145 -6.59 -6.03 -5.31
CA ILE A 145 -6.70 -6.37 -3.89
C ILE A 145 -7.89 -7.31 -3.73
N VAL A 146 -7.64 -8.52 -3.24
CA VAL A 146 -8.70 -9.47 -2.87
C VAL A 146 -8.79 -9.49 -1.35
N PRO A 147 -9.79 -8.85 -0.74
CA PRO A 147 -9.93 -8.83 0.69
C PRO A 147 -10.28 -10.23 1.21
N SER A 148 -9.43 -10.77 2.07
CA SER A 148 -9.58 -12.10 2.66
C SER A 148 -10.20 -12.10 4.05
N LYS A 149 -10.31 -10.92 4.68
CA LYS A 149 -10.78 -10.75 6.06
C LYS A 149 -11.93 -9.74 6.11
N ASP A 150 -12.66 -9.80 7.20
CA ASP A 150 -13.63 -8.76 7.57
C ASP A 150 -12.99 -7.37 7.69
N LYS A 151 -13.77 -6.32 7.43
CA LYS A 151 -13.33 -4.91 7.46
C LYS A 151 -12.72 -4.52 8.81
N VAL A 152 -13.37 -4.89 9.90
CA VAL A 152 -12.93 -4.59 11.26
C VAL A 152 -11.58 -5.28 11.55
N LEU A 153 -11.44 -6.53 11.14
CA LEU A 153 -10.18 -7.27 11.30
C LEU A 153 -9.04 -6.66 10.46
N ARG A 154 -9.35 -6.16 9.25
CA ARG A 154 -8.36 -5.47 8.43
C ARG A 154 -7.90 -4.18 9.08
N ALA A 155 -8.84 -3.34 9.54
CA ALA A 155 -8.54 -2.08 10.21
C ALA A 155 -7.71 -2.30 11.49
N ASN A 156 -8.11 -3.24 12.34
CA ASN A 156 -7.33 -3.59 13.53
C ASN A 156 -5.90 -4.06 13.20
N SER A 157 -5.69 -4.76 12.08
CA SER A 157 -4.37 -5.25 11.69
C SER A 157 -3.38 -4.15 11.27
N VAL A 158 -3.87 -2.96 10.96
CA VAL A 158 -3.04 -1.80 10.55
C VAL A 158 -3.06 -0.67 11.59
N ALA A 159 -3.98 -0.70 12.54
CA ALA A 159 -4.09 0.30 13.60
C ALA A 159 -2.78 0.54 14.37
N PRO A 160 -1.97 -0.48 14.70
CA PRO A 160 -0.67 -0.27 15.36
C PRO A 160 0.30 0.63 14.58
N LEU A 161 0.29 0.58 13.24
CA LEU A 161 1.13 1.43 12.41
C LEU A 161 0.71 2.91 12.44
N VAL A 162 -0.58 3.15 12.63
CA VAL A 162 -1.12 4.50 12.83
C VAL A 162 -0.81 5.00 14.24
N GLU A 163 -0.99 4.14 15.24
CA GLU A 163 -0.72 4.43 16.65
C GLU A 163 0.75 4.80 16.91
N GLU A 164 1.69 4.12 16.25
CA GLU A 164 3.14 4.39 16.39
C GLU A 164 3.64 5.58 15.57
N GLY A 165 2.75 6.28 14.83
CA GLY A 165 3.11 7.44 14.00
C GLY A 165 3.80 7.10 12.67
N SER A 166 3.79 5.82 12.24
CA SER A 166 4.34 5.44 10.92
C SER A 166 3.53 5.97 9.75
N VAL A 167 2.30 6.45 10.00
CA VAL A 167 1.36 6.98 9.00
C VAL A 167 0.96 8.39 9.36
N SER A 168 1.05 9.34 8.41
CA SER A 168 0.56 10.70 8.61
C SER A 168 -0.19 11.24 7.39
N ILE A 169 -1.01 12.27 7.60
CA ILE A 169 -1.97 12.80 6.65
C ILE A 169 -1.59 14.22 6.25
N TYR A 170 -1.59 14.53 4.95
CA TYR A 170 -1.32 15.89 4.49
C TYR A 170 -2.45 16.84 4.87
N GLU A 171 -2.12 17.98 5.50
CA GLU A 171 -3.11 18.94 6.01
C GLU A 171 -4.04 19.51 4.95
N ASN A 172 -3.58 19.65 3.71
CA ASN A 172 -4.35 20.25 2.63
C ASN A 172 -5.08 19.20 1.75
N ILE A 173 -5.40 18.01 2.27
CA ILE A 173 -6.34 17.14 1.56
C ILE A 173 -7.77 17.70 1.67
N PRO A 174 -8.60 17.55 0.62
CA PRO A 174 -9.97 18.04 0.66
C PRO A 174 -10.77 17.42 1.80
N ASN A 175 -11.52 18.27 2.54
CA ASN A 175 -12.39 17.83 3.64
C ASN A 175 -11.66 16.97 4.69
N LEU A 176 -10.47 17.39 5.11
CA LEU A 176 -9.63 16.64 6.06
C LEU A 176 -10.40 16.24 7.32
N GLN A 177 -11.15 17.18 7.91
CA GLN A 177 -11.88 16.89 9.16
C GLN A 177 -12.95 15.80 8.97
N ASP A 178 -13.64 15.78 7.83
CA ASP A 178 -14.59 14.71 7.53
C ASP A 178 -13.90 13.37 7.43
N ARG A 179 -12.69 13.33 6.84
CA ARG A 179 -11.86 12.09 6.74
C ARG A 179 -11.40 11.62 8.12
N ILE A 180 -10.99 12.54 8.99
CA ILE A 180 -10.63 12.23 10.39
C ILE A 180 -11.86 11.69 11.13
N ASN A 181 -13.00 12.36 11.01
CA ASN A 181 -14.24 11.94 11.65
C ASN A 181 -14.69 10.54 11.19
N GLU A 182 -14.50 10.22 9.90
CA GLU A 182 -14.83 8.92 9.32
C GLU A 182 -13.95 7.81 9.92
N LEU A 183 -12.63 8.02 10.00
CA LEU A 183 -11.70 7.08 10.64
C LEU A 183 -12.01 6.88 12.13
N THR A 184 -12.23 7.96 12.86
CA THR A 184 -12.45 7.93 14.31
C THR A 184 -13.86 7.47 14.72
N SER A 185 -14.78 7.36 13.77
CA SER A 185 -16.12 6.82 14.00
C SER A 185 -16.26 5.36 13.54
N PHE A 186 -15.28 4.82 12.81
CA PHE A 186 -15.31 3.44 12.35
C PHE A 186 -15.14 2.47 13.55
N PRO A 187 -15.93 1.38 13.66
CA PRO A 187 -16.82 0.79 12.65
C PRO A 187 -18.29 1.26 12.70
N PHE A 188 -18.66 2.29 13.43
CA PHE A 188 -20.04 2.70 13.67
C PHE A 188 -20.60 3.69 12.65
N ILE A 189 -20.00 3.78 11.48
CA ILE A 189 -20.42 4.65 10.37
C ILE A 189 -21.13 3.90 9.27
N LYS A 190 -21.99 4.60 8.53
CA LYS A 190 -22.75 4.03 7.42
C LYS A 190 -21.91 3.94 6.13
N ASN A 191 -21.12 4.97 5.86
CA ASN A 191 -20.27 5.06 4.67
C ASN A 191 -18.82 4.92 5.12
N ASP A 192 -18.16 3.87 4.72
CA ASP A 192 -16.81 3.50 5.13
C ASP A 192 -15.84 3.30 3.94
N ASP A 193 -16.23 3.82 2.76
CA ASP A 193 -15.46 3.68 1.53
C ASP A 193 -14.05 4.28 1.63
N PHE A 194 -13.94 5.44 2.32
CA PHE A 194 -12.63 6.02 2.59
C PHE A 194 -11.81 5.17 3.57
N VAL A 195 -12.44 4.64 4.61
CA VAL A 195 -11.76 3.77 5.58
C VAL A 195 -11.20 2.53 4.90
N ASP A 196 -11.97 1.89 4.01
CA ASP A 196 -11.48 0.72 3.25
C ASP A 196 -10.29 1.11 2.36
N ALA A 197 -10.36 2.20 1.59
CA ALA A 197 -9.25 2.66 0.76
C ALA A 197 -8.01 3.04 1.60
N PHE A 198 -8.20 3.65 2.77
CA PHE A 198 -7.15 4.00 3.73
C PHE A 198 -6.48 2.75 4.30
N VAL A 199 -7.25 1.79 4.78
CA VAL A 199 -6.76 0.52 5.32
C VAL A 199 -6.00 -0.29 4.26
N TYR A 200 -6.49 -0.31 3.01
CA TYR A 200 -5.76 -0.94 1.90
C TYR A 200 -4.40 -0.29 1.66
N GLY A 201 -4.32 1.05 1.74
CA GLY A 201 -3.04 1.75 1.58
C GLY A 201 -2.01 1.32 2.61
N ILE A 202 -2.40 1.27 3.88
CA ILE A 202 -1.49 0.85 4.96
C ILE A 202 -1.16 -0.64 4.87
N THR A 203 -2.12 -1.47 4.43
CA THR A 203 -1.87 -2.90 4.21
C THR A 203 -0.81 -3.12 3.12
N VAL A 204 -0.89 -2.41 1.98
CA VAL A 204 0.12 -2.44 0.92
C VAL A 204 1.49 -1.99 1.44
N TYR A 205 1.53 -0.90 2.21
CA TYR A 205 2.75 -0.41 2.85
C TYR A 205 3.39 -1.49 3.74
N ARG A 206 2.62 -2.10 4.63
CA ARG A 206 3.10 -3.13 5.55
C ARG A 206 3.61 -4.37 4.80
N ASP A 207 2.81 -4.90 3.88
CA ASP A 207 3.02 -6.22 3.30
C ASP A 207 4.00 -6.20 2.11
N GLU A 208 3.98 -5.15 1.29
CA GLU A 208 4.79 -5.06 0.09
C GLU A 208 6.02 -4.16 0.22
N LEU A 209 5.88 -2.98 0.83
CA LEU A 209 6.94 -1.97 0.81
C LEU A 209 7.90 -2.08 1.98
N MET A 210 7.43 -2.52 3.15
CA MET A 210 8.30 -2.72 4.32
C MET A 210 8.87 -4.13 4.40
N GLY A 211 8.51 -5.01 3.45
CA GLY A 211 8.96 -6.40 3.42
C GLY A 211 8.54 -7.11 4.70
N GLY A 212 7.34 -7.71 4.69
CA GLY A 212 6.69 -8.25 5.87
C GLY A 212 7.62 -8.88 6.88
N ARG A 213 7.93 -8.15 7.95
CA ARG A 213 8.59 -8.71 9.12
C ARG A 213 7.59 -9.60 9.82
N GLY A 214 7.69 -10.88 9.46
CA GLY A 214 7.16 -12.05 10.08
C GLY A 214 6.01 -11.89 11.08
N THR A 215 4.77 -11.91 10.60
CA THR A 215 3.70 -12.64 11.25
C THR A 215 2.93 -13.37 10.17
N SER A 216 3.04 -14.68 10.16
CA SER A 216 2.29 -15.58 9.30
C SER A 216 0.81 -15.55 9.68
N SER A 217 0.05 -14.67 9.08
CA SER A 217 -1.40 -14.74 9.09
C SER A 217 -1.96 -13.97 7.88
N GLY A 218 -2.21 -14.71 6.80
CA GLY A 218 -3.13 -14.33 5.72
C GLY A 218 -2.83 -13.04 4.97
N GLY A 219 -1.60 -12.86 4.45
CA GLY A 219 -1.24 -11.73 3.60
C GLY A 219 -1.70 -11.91 2.15
N ILE A 220 -1.88 -10.79 1.46
CA ILE A 220 -2.15 -10.71 0.03
C ILE A 220 -1.00 -11.40 -0.71
N ARG A 221 -1.27 -12.49 -1.43
CA ARG A 221 -0.27 -13.12 -2.29
C ARG A 221 -0.12 -12.28 -3.56
N THR A 222 0.89 -11.42 -3.60
CA THR A 222 1.34 -10.78 -4.83
C THR A 222 2.78 -11.24 -5.10
N SER A 223 3.02 -11.75 -6.30
CA SER A 223 4.37 -12.05 -6.77
C SER A 223 5.08 -10.74 -7.12
N LEU A 224 5.95 -10.26 -6.26
CA LEU A 224 6.79 -9.11 -6.54
C LEU A 224 7.96 -9.51 -7.44
N PRO A 225 8.28 -8.74 -8.50
CA PRO A 225 9.64 -8.73 -9.01
C PRO A 225 10.54 -8.03 -7.98
N ARG A 226 11.62 -8.68 -7.57
CA ARG A 226 12.66 -8.06 -6.75
C ARG A 226 13.13 -6.79 -7.42
N LEU A 227 13.05 -5.65 -6.73
CA LEU A 227 13.72 -4.43 -7.15
C LEU A 227 15.23 -4.70 -7.07
N SER A 228 15.86 -5.05 -8.20
CA SER A 228 17.30 -5.03 -8.34
C SER A 228 17.72 -3.55 -8.40
N TYR A 229 18.32 -3.07 -7.34
CA TYR A 229 19.03 -1.80 -7.34
C TYR A 229 20.26 -2.01 -8.21
N ASP A 230 20.24 -1.49 -9.45
CA ASP A 230 21.36 -1.51 -10.36
C ASP A 230 22.42 -0.50 -9.90
N SER A 231 23.45 -1.01 -9.23
CA SER A 231 24.61 -0.23 -8.76
C SER A 231 25.70 -0.05 -9.83
N SER A 232 25.37 -0.15 -11.12
CA SER A 232 26.32 -0.01 -12.22
C SER A 232 26.29 1.35 -12.90
N ALA A 233 26.48 2.41 -12.15
CA ALA A 233 26.79 3.74 -12.69
C ALA A 233 27.98 4.35 -11.96
N SER A 234 29.18 3.79 -12.12
CA SER A 234 30.45 4.52 -12.02
C SER A 234 31.63 3.58 -12.22
N ARG A 235 32.21 3.57 -13.42
CA ARG A 235 33.66 3.47 -13.68
C ARG A 235 33.91 3.50 -15.18
N LYS A 236 34.02 4.68 -15.74
CA LYS A 236 34.85 4.90 -16.92
C LYS A 236 36.21 5.32 -16.41
N SER A 237 37.22 4.50 -16.65
CA SER A 237 38.60 4.94 -16.76
C SER A 237 39.32 4.10 -17.80
N ALA A 238 40.03 4.81 -18.63
CA ALA A 238 40.78 4.46 -19.82
C ALA A 238 41.78 3.31 -19.65
N GLY A 239 42.07 2.62 -20.76
CA GLY A 239 43.24 1.74 -20.90
C GLY A 239 43.34 1.14 -22.30
N LEU A 240 44.23 1.74 -23.11
CA LEU A 240 44.68 1.30 -24.44
C LEU A 240 45.35 -0.07 -24.37
N GLY A 241 45.32 -0.78 -25.51
CA GLY A 241 46.42 -1.72 -25.88
C GLY A 241 45.96 -3.06 -26.38
N SER A 242 46.15 -3.23 -27.56
CA SER A 242 46.94 -3.98 -28.59
C SER A 242 46.23 -5.28 -29.01
N LEU A 243 45.81 -5.33 -30.24
CA LEU A 243 46.52 -5.85 -31.43
C LEU A 243 46.88 -7.32 -31.36
N LEU A 244 46.44 -8.01 -32.39
CA LEU A 244 47.06 -9.10 -33.14
C LEU A 244 46.53 -10.52 -32.99
N ASN A 245 46.22 -10.98 -34.18
CA ASN A 245 46.45 -12.34 -34.74
C ASN A 245 45.46 -13.47 -34.38
N ASP A 246 45.18 -14.30 -35.24
CA ASP A 246 45.24 -14.57 -36.70
C ASP A 246 44.50 -15.90 -36.93
N ARG A 247 43.86 -15.99 -38.09
CA ARG A 247 43.70 -17.11 -39.00
C ARG A 247 43.26 -18.52 -38.56
N ARG A 248 42.37 -18.97 -39.43
CA ARG A 248 42.24 -20.34 -40.03
C ARG A 248 41.39 -21.33 -39.25
N ASN A 249 40.50 -22.05 -39.82
CA ASN A 249 40.35 -22.63 -41.15
C ASN A 249 38.98 -23.31 -41.29
N THR A 250 38.27 -23.04 -42.37
CA THR A 250 37.68 -23.92 -43.40
C THR A 250 36.96 -25.21 -43.05
N ARG A 251 35.88 -25.40 -43.82
CA ARG A 251 35.30 -26.64 -44.41
C ARG A 251 34.38 -27.45 -43.49
N ASN A 252 33.27 -27.95 -43.88
CA ASN A 252 32.63 -28.35 -45.14
C ASN A 252 31.17 -28.69 -44.78
N ALA A 253 30.20 -28.27 -45.51
CA ALA A 253 29.58 -28.97 -46.65
C ALA A 253 28.54 -30.06 -46.29
N GLY A 254 27.42 -29.95 -46.92
CA GLY A 254 26.44 -31.01 -47.14
C GLY A 254 25.21 -30.86 -46.26
N GLY A 255 24.04 -30.63 -46.69
CA GLY A 255 23.42 -30.95 -47.97
C GLY A 255 22.11 -31.66 -47.70
N VAL A 256 21.07 -31.25 -48.41
CA VAL A 256 19.88 -32.07 -48.77
C VAL A 256 18.72 -32.05 -47.77
N ARG A 257 17.64 -31.30 -48.01
CA ARG A 257 16.40 -31.50 -48.84
C ARG A 257 15.35 -32.46 -48.25
N TYR A 258 14.09 -31.94 -48.39
CA TYR A 258 12.76 -32.57 -48.42
C TYR A 258 12.13 -32.86 -47.04
N LEU A 259 10.96 -32.55 -46.74
CA LEU A 259 9.69 -32.15 -47.46
C LEU A 259 8.98 -31.09 -46.68
#